data_ec43675a6cc49d85d48070dd24790994
#
_entry.id   ec43675a6cc49d85d48070dd24790994
#
_cell.length_a   1.000
_cell.length_b   1.000
_cell.length_c   1.000
_cell.angle_alpha   90.00
_cell.angle_beta   90.00
_cell.angle_gamma   90.00
#
_symmetry.space_group_name_H-M   'P 1'
#
loop_
_entity.id
_entity.type
_entity.pdbx_description
1 polymer ?
#
loop_
_entity_poly.entity_id
_entity_poly.type
_entity_poly.pdbx_seq_one_letter_code
_entity_poly.pdbx_strand_id
1 'polypeptide(L)'
;MTTHTEPRDTSAVGKTKHPRNFIGTAMRVLTTVTGSEFAEKYQIREPINRIAYQATKTGFQTLGAANRAFKAAQGGSGKAKRLTSTPKDYFNLTPDDEQQMIAETVREFATEILRPAAYDADAAATAPEEILKRSAELGITMINVPEELEGAATERGVVTNALVAEAMAYGDMGLAIPLLAPSGVATTLTNFGSDDQQRTYLPDFAGENVPQSAVVIAEPKPLFDAFNLSTKATRVPSGYRLNGVKSFVPAAGSSELFIVGAQLEGKPALFIVESDSKGLIVEADPGMGVRAAGMGRLLLQDVAVPTSALIGEGESSAAAYRDVVRLSRLGWSALAAGTAKAVLDYVIPYVNEREAF
;
A
#
# COMPACT_ATOMS: atom_id res chain seq x y z
N MET A 1 34.98 60.00 2.80
CA MET A 1 33.67 60.11 3.51
C MET A 1 33.20 58.72 3.84
N THR A 2 33.54 58.27 5.04
CA THR A 2 33.25 56.96 5.61
C THR A 2 32.03 57.10 6.52
N THR A 3 30.95 56.44 6.22
CA THR A 3 29.77 56.34 7.11
C THR A 3 29.76 54.98 7.78
N HIS A 4 30.11 54.98 9.06
CA HIS A 4 29.87 53.88 9.99
C HIS A 4 28.37 53.68 10.18
N THR A 5 27.89 52.45 10.03
CA THR A 5 26.60 51.99 10.50
C THR A 5 26.79 51.04 11.67
N GLU A 6 26.32 51.43 12.85
CA GLU A 6 26.28 50.64 14.08
C GLU A 6 25.38 49.41 13.96
N PRO A 7 25.68 48.29 14.65
CA PRO A 7 24.82 47.12 14.70
C PRO A 7 23.65 47.34 15.70
N ARG A 8 22.45 47.07 15.27
CA ARG A 8 21.24 47.07 16.10
C ARG A 8 21.27 45.90 17.11
N ASP A 9 21.17 46.28 18.36
CA ASP A 9 20.96 45.40 19.51
C ASP A 9 19.61 44.64 19.38
N THR A 10 19.67 43.30 19.32
CA THR A 10 18.53 42.38 19.32
C THR A 10 18.40 41.62 20.65
N SER A 11 18.35 42.34 21.76
CA SER A 11 18.10 41.77 23.08
C SER A 11 16.69 42.08 23.59
N ALA A 12 15.67 41.44 22.97
CA ALA A 12 14.33 41.38 23.55
C ALA A 12 13.58 40.13 23.09
N VAL A 13 14.15 38.95 23.36
CA VAL A 13 13.36 37.71 23.31
C VAL A 13 12.72 37.52 24.69
N GLY A 14 11.43 37.86 24.76
CA GLY A 14 10.60 37.64 25.92
C GLY A 14 10.62 36.16 26.33
N LYS A 15 11.06 35.88 27.57
CA LYS A 15 10.97 34.58 28.20
C LYS A 15 9.52 34.18 28.35
N THR A 16 9.02 33.39 27.41
CA THR A 16 7.75 32.66 27.54
C THR A 16 7.91 31.67 28.70
N LYS A 17 7.25 31.90 29.80
CA LYS A 17 7.14 30.96 30.92
C LYS A 17 6.36 29.76 30.42
N HIS A 18 7.07 28.67 30.09
CA HIS A 18 6.44 27.38 29.84
C HIS A 18 5.69 26.97 31.13
N PRO A 19 4.40 26.56 31.04
CA PRO A 19 3.68 26.03 32.16
C PRO A 19 4.48 24.85 32.73
N ARG A 20 4.78 24.87 34.03
CA ARG A 20 5.47 23.80 34.72
C ARG A 20 4.66 22.53 34.54
N ASN A 21 5.23 21.58 33.78
CA ASN A 21 4.60 20.32 33.43
C ASN A 21 4.58 19.45 34.70
N PHE A 22 3.52 19.61 35.51
CA PHE A 22 3.34 18.90 36.78
C PHE A 22 3.48 17.40 36.64
N ILE A 23 2.98 16.86 35.50
CA ILE A 23 3.10 15.43 35.15
C ILE A 23 4.57 15.03 34.95
N GLY A 24 5.36 15.85 34.28
CA GLY A 24 6.79 15.56 34.03
C GLY A 24 7.61 15.60 35.34
N THR A 25 7.22 16.46 36.31
CA THR A 25 7.87 16.52 37.61
C THR A 25 7.47 15.32 38.47
N ALA A 26 6.18 14.96 38.49
CA ALA A 26 5.68 13.78 39.19
C ALA A 26 6.30 12.48 38.68
N MET A 27 6.45 12.33 37.33
CA MET A 27 7.09 11.16 36.73
C MET A 27 8.59 11.08 37.09
N ARG A 28 9.31 12.19 37.11
CA ARG A 28 10.72 12.18 37.55
C ARG A 28 10.88 11.76 39.01
N VAL A 29 10.05 12.27 39.91
CA VAL A 29 10.06 11.87 41.32
C VAL A 29 9.76 10.37 41.44
N LEU A 30 8.77 9.87 40.70
CA LEU A 30 8.39 8.47 40.72
C LEU A 30 9.54 7.57 40.26
N THR A 31 10.15 7.90 39.10
CA THR A 31 11.29 7.12 38.52
C THR A 31 12.53 7.15 39.44
N THR A 32 12.76 8.28 40.14
CA THR A 32 13.89 8.39 41.09
C THR A 32 13.67 7.53 42.32
N VAL A 33 12.44 7.49 42.86
CA VAL A 33 12.11 6.71 44.05
C VAL A 33 12.05 5.21 43.76
N THR A 34 11.45 4.81 42.63
CA THR A 34 11.34 3.39 42.26
C THR A 34 12.65 2.77 41.77
N GLY A 35 13.61 3.61 41.32
CA GLY A 35 14.96 3.18 40.88
C GLY A 35 16.01 3.18 42.00
N SER A 36 15.68 3.54 43.22
CA SER A 36 16.64 3.59 44.32
C SER A 36 16.81 2.22 44.98
N GLU A 37 18.05 1.86 45.36
CA GLU A 37 18.39 0.64 46.14
C GLU A 37 17.62 0.56 47.48
N PHE A 38 17.14 1.71 48.00
CA PHE A 38 16.34 1.79 49.19
C PHE A 38 14.95 1.13 49.02
N ALA A 39 14.33 1.25 47.86
CA ALA A 39 13.03 0.61 47.57
C ALA A 39 13.12 -0.91 47.48
N GLU A 40 14.27 -1.42 47.13
CA GLU A 40 14.56 -2.87 47.03
C GLU A 40 14.81 -3.46 48.41
N LYS A 41 15.57 -2.77 49.24
CA LYS A 41 15.97 -3.21 50.60
C LYS A 41 14.77 -3.33 51.59
N TYR A 42 13.72 -2.54 51.42
CA TYR A 42 12.55 -2.51 52.31
C TYR A 42 11.28 -3.13 51.72
N GLN A 43 11.35 -3.82 50.55
CA GLN A 43 10.22 -4.46 49.89
C GLN A 43 8.99 -3.57 49.66
N ILE A 44 9.20 -2.26 49.51
CA ILE A 44 8.12 -1.29 49.35
C ILE A 44 7.78 -1.01 47.89
N ARG A 45 8.33 -1.76 46.95
CA ARG A 45 8.09 -1.63 45.49
C ARG A 45 6.64 -1.87 45.12
N GLU A 46 6.02 -2.91 45.65
CA GLU A 46 4.62 -3.27 45.31
C GLU A 46 3.60 -2.22 45.78
N PRO A 47 3.62 -1.75 47.08
CA PRO A 47 2.70 -0.71 47.47
C PRO A 47 2.89 0.62 46.74
N ILE A 48 4.14 1.00 46.41
CA ILE A 48 4.42 2.24 45.67
C ILE A 48 3.89 2.11 44.23
N ASN A 49 4.07 0.97 43.57
CA ASN A 49 3.55 0.74 42.24
C ASN A 49 2.01 0.77 42.21
N ARG A 50 1.35 0.23 43.22
CA ARG A 50 -0.10 0.24 43.34
C ARG A 50 -0.65 1.67 43.56
N ILE A 51 0.00 2.48 44.38
CA ILE A 51 -0.34 3.90 44.60
C ILE A 51 -0.09 4.70 43.32
N ALA A 52 1.03 4.49 42.64
CA ALA A 52 1.37 5.12 41.39
C ALA A 52 0.35 4.79 40.26
N TYR A 53 -0.06 3.53 40.18
CA TYR A 53 -1.09 3.09 39.24
C TYR A 53 -2.44 3.76 39.52
N GLN A 54 -2.89 3.78 40.76
CA GLN A 54 -4.15 4.43 41.16
C GLN A 54 -4.10 5.94 40.88
N ALA A 55 -3.00 6.61 41.23
CA ALA A 55 -2.82 8.03 40.97
C ALA A 55 -2.83 8.36 39.49
N THR A 56 -2.18 7.52 38.66
CA THR A 56 -2.16 7.67 37.20
C THR A 56 -3.56 7.42 36.62
N LYS A 57 -4.23 6.35 37.01
CA LYS A 57 -5.60 6.04 36.59
C LYS A 57 -6.59 7.16 36.92
N THR A 58 -6.53 7.68 38.17
CA THR A 58 -7.39 8.80 38.62
C THR A 58 -7.01 10.09 37.88
N GLY A 59 -5.72 10.34 37.65
CA GLY A 59 -5.23 11.48 36.86
C GLY A 59 -5.75 11.46 35.40
N PHE A 60 -5.72 10.31 34.72
CA PHE A 60 -6.29 10.19 33.38
C PHE A 60 -7.82 10.29 33.36
N GLN A 61 -8.51 9.77 34.36
CA GLN A 61 -9.96 9.89 34.45
C GLN A 61 -10.39 11.35 34.68
N THR A 62 -9.68 12.08 35.53
CA THR A 62 -9.96 13.50 35.83
C THR A 62 -9.60 14.40 34.64
N LEU A 63 -8.47 14.14 33.94
CA LEU A 63 -8.11 14.85 32.71
C LEU A 63 -9.13 14.58 31.60
N GLY A 64 -9.60 13.35 31.45
CA GLY A 64 -10.66 13.01 30.52
C GLY A 64 -11.99 13.66 30.84
N ALA A 65 -12.36 13.76 32.13
CA ALA A 65 -13.56 14.46 32.59
C ALA A 65 -13.43 15.98 32.39
N ALA A 66 -12.29 16.57 32.78
CA ALA A 66 -12.00 17.98 32.53
C ALA A 66 -12.02 18.36 31.07
N ASN A 67 -11.46 17.53 30.18
CA ASN A 67 -11.48 17.77 28.76
C ASN A 67 -12.89 17.65 28.14
N ARG A 68 -13.73 16.75 28.66
CA ARG A 68 -15.15 16.67 28.33
C ARG A 68 -15.94 17.87 28.79
N ALA A 69 -15.70 18.30 30.05
CA ALA A 69 -16.32 19.51 30.62
C ALA A 69 -15.89 20.77 29.86
N PHE A 70 -14.61 20.90 29.50
CA PHE A 70 -14.09 22.02 28.73
C PHE A 70 -14.69 22.08 27.34
N LYS A 71 -14.81 20.93 26.63
CA LYS A 71 -15.51 20.84 25.34
C LYS A 71 -16.99 21.16 25.43
N ALA A 72 -17.65 20.78 26.51
CA ALA A 72 -19.04 21.13 26.77
C ALA A 72 -19.22 22.63 27.09
N ALA A 73 -18.26 23.24 27.80
CA ALA A 73 -18.30 24.67 28.16
C ALA A 73 -17.95 25.60 26.99
N GLN A 74 -17.21 25.13 26.00
CA GLN A 74 -16.90 25.89 24.77
C GLN A 74 -18.09 26.02 23.79
N GLY A 75 -19.27 25.55 24.17
CA GLY A 75 -20.52 25.81 23.43
C GLY A 75 -20.57 25.25 22.00
N GLY A 76 -19.61 24.42 21.66
CA GLY A 76 -19.60 23.68 20.42
C GLY A 76 -20.55 22.50 20.49
N SER A 77 -21.83 22.71 20.55
CA SER A 77 -22.85 21.64 20.45
C SER A 77 -23.03 21.12 19.02
N GLY A 78 -22.01 21.20 18.23
CA GLY A 78 -21.91 20.31 17.10
C GLY A 78 -21.46 18.93 17.63
N LYS A 79 -22.37 18.11 18.15
CA LYS A 79 -22.18 16.66 17.98
C LYS A 79 -21.76 16.51 16.55
N ALA A 80 -20.52 16.00 16.31
CA ALA A 80 -20.09 15.67 14.95
C ALA A 80 -21.29 14.94 14.33
N LYS A 81 -21.98 15.65 13.43
CA LYS A 81 -23.19 15.12 12.83
C LYS A 81 -22.66 13.97 12.02
N ARG A 82 -22.84 12.77 12.55
CA ARG A 82 -22.58 11.57 11.78
C ARG A 82 -23.31 11.84 10.48
N LEU A 83 -22.61 11.88 9.38
CA LEU A 83 -23.25 11.98 8.08
C LEU A 83 -24.29 10.88 8.03
N THR A 84 -25.52 11.22 8.38
CA THR A 84 -26.64 10.30 8.36
C THR A 84 -27.02 10.20 6.91
N SER A 85 -26.82 9.03 6.38
CA SER A 85 -27.11 8.59 5.04
C SER A 85 -26.24 9.23 3.96
N THR A 86 -25.30 8.43 3.46
CA THR A 86 -24.93 8.50 2.05
C THR A 86 -26.20 8.65 1.24
N PRO A 87 -26.28 9.62 0.30
CA PRO A 87 -27.40 9.68 -0.61
C PRO A 87 -27.56 8.27 -1.20
N LYS A 88 -28.73 7.67 -0.99
CA LYS A 88 -29.05 6.39 -1.60
C LYS A 88 -28.90 6.59 -3.11
N ASP A 89 -28.19 5.70 -3.75
CA ASP A 89 -28.30 5.41 -5.18
C ASP A 89 -27.37 6.13 -6.18
N TYR A 90 -26.24 6.72 -5.76
CA TYR A 90 -25.23 7.10 -6.77
C TYR A 90 -24.46 5.89 -7.33
N PHE A 91 -24.17 4.89 -6.50
CA PHE A 91 -23.45 3.68 -6.90
C PHE A 91 -23.96 2.49 -6.10
N ASN A 92 -24.44 1.45 -6.77
CA ASN A 92 -24.67 0.16 -6.13
C ASN A 92 -23.37 -0.64 -6.11
N LEU A 93 -22.66 -0.60 -4.99
CA LEU A 93 -21.45 -1.39 -4.74
C LEU A 93 -21.75 -2.69 -3.97
N THR A 94 -23.02 -3.04 -3.78
CA THR A 94 -23.37 -4.32 -3.16
C THR A 94 -22.90 -5.45 -4.08
N PRO A 95 -22.06 -6.37 -3.60
CA PRO A 95 -21.67 -7.54 -4.38
C PRO A 95 -22.91 -8.35 -4.77
N ASP A 96 -22.92 -8.85 -5.98
CA ASP A 96 -23.90 -9.87 -6.39
C ASP A 96 -23.46 -11.26 -5.90
N ASP A 97 -24.30 -12.28 -6.16
CA ASP A 97 -24.08 -13.63 -5.65
C ASP A 97 -22.78 -14.25 -6.25
N GLU A 98 -22.47 -13.96 -7.51
CA GLU A 98 -21.26 -14.44 -8.18
C GLU A 98 -19.99 -13.80 -7.56
N GLN A 99 -20.01 -12.49 -7.35
CA GLN A 99 -18.92 -11.77 -6.72
C GLN A 99 -18.69 -12.21 -5.27
N GLN A 100 -19.76 -12.52 -4.54
CA GLN A 100 -19.67 -13.06 -3.19
C GLN A 100 -19.02 -14.45 -3.21
N MET A 101 -19.45 -15.33 -4.11
CA MET A 101 -18.87 -16.67 -4.26
C MET A 101 -17.40 -16.61 -4.62
N ILE A 102 -16.99 -15.74 -5.55
CA ILE A 102 -15.57 -15.52 -5.88
C ILE A 102 -14.79 -15.05 -4.63
N ALA A 103 -15.31 -14.06 -3.91
CA ALA A 103 -14.66 -13.54 -2.71
C ALA A 103 -14.52 -14.59 -1.60
N GLU A 104 -15.53 -15.45 -1.40
CA GLU A 104 -15.49 -16.53 -0.43
C GLU A 104 -14.45 -17.60 -0.82
N THR A 105 -14.43 -18.03 -2.08
CA THR A 105 -13.45 -19.00 -2.60
C THR A 105 -12.02 -18.49 -2.45
N VAL A 106 -11.79 -17.21 -2.81
CA VAL A 106 -10.47 -16.59 -2.66
C VAL A 106 -10.11 -16.42 -1.17
N ARG A 107 -11.08 -16.16 -0.31
CA ARG A 107 -10.87 -16.09 1.14
C ARG A 107 -10.47 -17.44 1.74
N GLU A 108 -11.07 -18.52 1.28
CA GLU A 108 -10.71 -19.87 1.68
C GLU A 108 -9.26 -20.19 1.27
N PHE A 109 -8.92 -19.97 -0.01
CA PHE A 109 -7.55 -20.08 -0.50
C PHE A 109 -6.56 -19.26 0.33
N ALA A 110 -6.90 -18.01 0.62
CA ALA A 110 -6.04 -17.12 1.40
C ALA A 110 -5.83 -17.61 2.84
N THR A 111 -6.86 -18.19 3.45
CA THR A 111 -6.80 -18.68 4.83
C THR A 111 -6.08 -20.02 4.94
N GLU A 112 -6.34 -20.94 4.00
CA GLU A 112 -5.83 -22.32 4.05
C GLU A 112 -4.45 -22.47 3.42
N ILE A 113 -4.12 -21.64 2.44
CA ILE A 113 -2.86 -21.74 1.67
C ILE A 113 -1.92 -20.59 1.96
N LEU A 114 -2.36 -19.32 1.83
CA LEU A 114 -1.43 -18.18 1.97
C LEU A 114 -0.99 -17.98 3.41
N ARG A 115 -1.92 -17.99 4.35
CA ARG A 115 -1.60 -17.72 5.76
C ARG A 115 -0.60 -18.72 6.37
N PRO A 116 -0.73 -20.05 6.19
CA PRO A 116 0.28 -20.99 6.67
C PRO A 116 1.65 -20.82 6.02
N ALA A 117 1.70 -20.42 4.76
CA ALA A 117 2.95 -20.25 4.01
C ALA A 117 3.65 -18.90 4.26
N ALA A 118 2.96 -17.92 4.85
CA ALA A 118 3.42 -16.54 4.97
C ALA A 118 4.79 -16.40 5.65
N TYR A 119 5.01 -17.12 6.74
CA TYR A 119 6.27 -17.04 7.49
C TYR A 119 7.48 -17.50 6.67
N ASP A 120 7.37 -18.64 6.01
CA ASP A 120 8.47 -19.21 5.22
C ASP A 120 8.71 -18.38 3.95
N ALA A 121 7.64 -17.90 3.31
CA ALA A 121 7.71 -17.02 2.14
C ALA A 121 8.35 -15.65 2.48
N ASP A 122 8.03 -15.08 3.64
CA ASP A 122 8.66 -13.84 4.09
C ASP A 122 10.15 -14.06 4.39
N ALA A 123 10.52 -15.17 5.02
CA ALA A 123 11.91 -15.54 5.26
C ALA A 123 12.71 -15.73 3.95
N ALA A 124 12.10 -16.37 2.95
CA ALA A 124 12.68 -16.58 1.63
C ALA A 124 12.71 -15.31 0.75
N ALA A 125 11.95 -14.27 1.13
CA ALA A 125 11.74 -13.05 0.36
C ALA A 125 11.24 -13.29 -1.07
N THR A 126 10.41 -14.30 -1.27
CA THR A 126 9.79 -14.65 -2.54
C THR A 126 8.53 -15.48 -2.33
N ALA A 127 7.56 -15.39 -3.24
CA ALA A 127 6.41 -16.29 -3.25
C ALA A 127 6.85 -17.70 -3.75
N PRO A 128 6.43 -18.78 -3.09
CA PRO A 128 6.68 -20.13 -3.57
C PRO A 128 6.02 -20.40 -4.93
N GLU A 129 6.71 -21.10 -5.82
CA GLU A 129 6.21 -21.42 -7.17
C GLU A 129 4.89 -22.20 -7.13
N GLU A 130 4.77 -23.13 -6.18
CA GLU A 130 3.53 -23.89 -5.96
C GLU A 130 2.33 -23.01 -5.66
N ILE A 131 2.52 -21.92 -4.93
CA ILE A 131 1.45 -20.96 -4.61
C ILE A 131 1.10 -20.12 -5.83
N LEU A 132 2.09 -19.69 -6.63
CA LEU A 132 1.87 -19.00 -7.89
C LEU A 132 1.02 -19.87 -8.83
N LYS A 133 1.36 -21.15 -8.97
CA LYS A 133 0.63 -22.10 -9.79
C LYS A 133 -0.82 -22.28 -9.32
N ARG A 134 -1.04 -22.54 -8.02
CA ARG A 134 -2.39 -22.66 -7.46
C ARG A 134 -3.23 -21.41 -7.62
N SER A 135 -2.62 -20.24 -7.55
CA SER A 135 -3.32 -18.97 -7.82
C SER A 135 -3.76 -18.84 -9.29
N ALA A 136 -2.93 -19.32 -10.24
CA ALA A 136 -3.30 -19.38 -11.64
C ALA A 136 -4.44 -20.37 -11.88
N GLU A 137 -4.37 -21.58 -11.30
CA GLU A 137 -5.43 -22.59 -11.34
C GLU A 137 -6.78 -22.08 -10.79
N LEU A 138 -6.74 -21.15 -9.82
CA LEU A 138 -7.92 -20.50 -9.28
C LEU A 138 -8.55 -19.47 -10.23
N GLY A 139 -7.87 -19.14 -11.33
CA GLY A 139 -8.39 -18.22 -12.35
C GLY A 139 -8.41 -16.74 -11.95
N ILE A 140 -7.63 -16.34 -10.94
CA ILE A 140 -7.65 -14.96 -10.40
C ILE A 140 -7.30 -13.92 -11.47
N THR A 141 -6.44 -14.25 -12.42
CA THR A 141 -6.05 -13.35 -13.50
C THR A 141 -7.06 -13.37 -14.65
N MET A 142 -7.67 -14.53 -14.90
CA MET A 142 -8.64 -14.77 -15.96
C MET A 142 -9.88 -13.85 -15.87
N ILE A 143 -10.31 -13.46 -14.67
CA ILE A 143 -11.43 -12.52 -14.45
C ILE A 143 -11.18 -11.12 -15.02
N ASN A 144 -9.95 -10.82 -15.47
CA ASN A 144 -9.57 -9.54 -16.07
C ASN A 144 -9.35 -9.62 -17.59
N VAL A 145 -9.52 -10.81 -18.18
CA VAL A 145 -9.34 -11.06 -19.60
C VAL A 145 -10.73 -11.16 -20.26
N PRO A 146 -10.95 -10.52 -21.43
CA PRO A 146 -12.24 -10.63 -22.14
C PRO A 146 -12.58 -12.06 -22.55
N GLU A 147 -13.87 -12.40 -22.63
CA GLU A 147 -14.34 -13.72 -23.05
C GLU A 147 -13.85 -14.12 -24.45
N GLU A 148 -13.72 -13.15 -25.35
CA GLU A 148 -13.23 -13.38 -26.73
C GLU A 148 -11.74 -13.80 -26.75
N LEU A 149 -11.03 -13.65 -25.65
CA LEU A 149 -9.64 -14.04 -25.43
C LEU A 149 -9.51 -15.11 -24.34
N GLU A 150 -10.51 -15.95 -24.21
CA GLU A 150 -10.58 -17.09 -23.27
C GLU A 150 -10.66 -16.69 -21.79
N GLY A 151 -11.03 -15.45 -21.51
CA GLY A 151 -11.18 -14.93 -20.15
C GLY A 151 -12.58 -14.99 -19.57
N ALA A 152 -12.77 -14.29 -18.44
CA ALA A 152 -14.06 -14.19 -17.74
C ALA A 152 -14.32 -12.76 -17.21
N ALA A 153 -13.85 -11.72 -17.91
CA ALA A 153 -14.04 -10.34 -17.50
C ALA A 153 -15.53 -9.94 -17.54
N THR A 154 -15.99 -9.23 -16.50
CA THR A 154 -17.36 -8.73 -16.38
C THR A 154 -17.39 -7.21 -16.38
N GLU A 155 -18.57 -6.61 -16.61
CA GLU A 155 -18.78 -5.16 -16.52
C GLU A 155 -18.46 -4.58 -15.12
N ARG A 156 -18.54 -5.43 -14.07
CA ARG A 156 -18.26 -5.05 -12.67
C ARG A 156 -16.88 -5.50 -12.17
N GLY A 157 -15.94 -5.73 -13.06
CA GLY A 157 -14.61 -6.25 -12.75
C GLY A 157 -13.85 -5.45 -11.69
N VAL A 158 -14.05 -4.13 -11.59
CA VAL A 158 -13.41 -3.29 -10.56
C VAL A 158 -13.86 -3.67 -9.15
N VAL A 159 -15.16 -3.97 -8.95
CA VAL A 159 -15.68 -4.43 -7.64
C VAL A 159 -15.14 -5.82 -7.33
N THR A 160 -15.19 -6.73 -8.28
CA THR A 160 -14.66 -8.09 -8.15
C THR A 160 -13.17 -8.06 -7.78
N ASN A 161 -12.36 -7.27 -8.48
CA ASN A 161 -10.93 -7.11 -8.19
C ASN A 161 -10.66 -6.56 -6.77
N ALA A 162 -11.49 -5.62 -6.31
CA ALA A 162 -11.35 -5.10 -4.95
C ALA A 162 -11.67 -6.17 -3.89
N LEU A 163 -12.71 -6.97 -4.10
CA LEU A 163 -13.08 -8.08 -3.21
C LEU A 163 -12.00 -9.18 -3.19
N VAL A 164 -11.47 -9.54 -4.36
CA VAL A 164 -10.37 -10.49 -4.49
C VAL A 164 -9.11 -10.00 -3.77
N ALA A 165 -8.74 -8.73 -3.96
CA ALA A 165 -7.57 -8.15 -3.30
C ALA A 165 -7.73 -8.10 -1.77
N GLU A 166 -8.93 -7.73 -1.27
CA GLU A 166 -9.24 -7.77 0.16
C GLU A 166 -9.15 -9.20 0.72
N ALA A 167 -9.75 -10.17 0.02
CA ALA A 167 -9.75 -11.57 0.43
C ALA A 167 -8.34 -12.17 0.46
N MET A 168 -7.51 -11.93 -0.57
CA MET A 168 -6.12 -12.41 -0.63
C MET A 168 -5.26 -11.82 0.50
N ALA A 169 -5.32 -10.50 0.69
CA ALA A 169 -4.54 -9.81 1.71
C ALA A 169 -4.96 -10.15 3.15
N TYR A 170 -6.16 -10.67 3.33
CA TYR A 170 -6.57 -11.26 4.62
C TYR A 170 -5.74 -12.49 4.99
N GLY A 171 -5.32 -13.29 4.03
CA GLY A 171 -4.39 -14.39 4.25
C GLY A 171 -2.99 -13.86 4.57
N ASP A 172 -2.36 -13.22 3.60
CA ASP A 172 -1.06 -12.55 3.74
C ASP A 172 -0.86 -11.51 2.64
N MET A 173 -0.53 -10.27 3.02
CA MET A 173 -0.34 -9.16 2.07
C MET A 173 0.92 -9.36 1.22
N GLY A 174 1.99 -9.91 1.80
CA GLY A 174 3.26 -10.14 1.10
C GLY A 174 3.10 -11.12 -0.06
N LEU A 175 2.33 -12.19 0.14
CA LEU A 175 1.98 -13.15 -0.89
C LEU A 175 0.91 -12.61 -1.87
N ALA A 176 -0.09 -11.87 -1.37
CA ALA A 176 -1.15 -11.32 -2.22
C ALA A 176 -0.61 -10.40 -3.32
N ILE A 177 0.42 -9.62 -3.05
CA ILE A 177 1.00 -8.66 -3.99
C ILE A 177 1.51 -9.32 -5.28
N PRO A 178 2.42 -10.31 -5.25
CA PRO A 178 2.93 -10.95 -6.48
C PRO A 178 1.87 -11.79 -7.18
N LEU A 179 0.92 -12.38 -6.45
CA LEU A 179 -0.17 -13.16 -7.04
C LEU A 179 -1.17 -12.28 -7.81
N LEU A 180 -1.36 -11.03 -7.39
CA LEU A 180 -2.28 -10.09 -8.03
C LEU A 180 -1.60 -9.14 -9.02
N ALA A 181 -0.28 -9.09 -9.06
CA ALA A 181 0.45 -8.21 -9.97
C ALA A 181 0.13 -8.50 -11.46
N PRO A 182 0.04 -9.76 -11.93
CA PRO A 182 -0.42 -10.09 -13.28
C PRO A 182 -1.84 -9.60 -13.59
N SER A 183 -2.76 -9.65 -12.63
CA SER A 183 -4.12 -9.11 -12.79
C SER A 183 -4.11 -7.61 -13.08
N GLY A 184 -3.17 -6.85 -12.50
CA GLY A 184 -2.99 -5.43 -12.79
C GLY A 184 -2.54 -5.18 -14.25
N VAL A 185 -1.69 -6.04 -14.79
CA VAL A 185 -1.26 -6.00 -16.20
C VAL A 185 -2.42 -6.37 -17.12
N ALA A 186 -3.10 -7.48 -16.87
CA ALA A 186 -4.27 -7.90 -17.63
C ALA A 186 -5.35 -6.81 -17.65
N THR A 187 -5.71 -6.25 -16.49
CA THR A 187 -6.66 -5.12 -16.37
C THR A 187 -6.22 -3.91 -17.21
N THR A 188 -4.92 -3.60 -17.20
CA THR A 188 -4.40 -2.46 -17.96
C THR A 188 -4.52 -2.68 -19.46
N LEU A 189 -4.15 -3.87 -19.95
CA LEU A 189 -4.23 -4.22 -21.36
C LEU A 189 -5.68 -4.32 -21.84
N THR A 190 -6.56 -4.92 -21.07
CA THR A 190 -7.98 -5.04 -21.38
C THR A 190 -8.66 -3.69 -21.54
N ASN A 191 -8.35 -2.73 -20.65
CA ASN A 191 -9.03 -1.43 -20.68
C ASN A 191 -8.40 -0.41 -21.62
N PHE A 192 -7.10 -0.51 -21.89
CA PHE A 192 -6.33 0.55 -22.55
C PHE A 192 -5.40 0.08 -23.64
N GLY A 193 -5.17 -1.22 -23.77
CA GLY A 193 -4.37 -1.81 -24.85
C GLY A 193 -5.09 -1.72 -26.20
N SER A 194 -4.32 -1.64 -27.29
CA SER A 194 -4.86 -1.82 -28.64
C SER A 194 -5.29 -3.27 -28.87
N ASP A 195 -6.13 -3.50 -29.88
CA ASP A 195 -6.56 -4.85 -30.26
C ASP A 195 -5.37 -5.80 -30.49
N ASP A 196 -4.28 -5.31 -31.08
CA ASP A 196 -3.08 -6.09 -31.30
C ASP A 196 -2.34 -6.42 -30.01
N GLN A 197 -2.24 -5.45 -29.09
CA GLN A 197 -1.66 -5.68 -27.76
C GLN A 197 -2.50 -6.69 -26.96
N GLN A 198 -3.82 -6.55 -26.98
CA GLN A 198 -4.72 -7.47 -26.30
C GLN A 198 -4.58 -8.91 -26.86
N ARG A 199 -4.64 -9.09 -28.17
CA ARG A 199 -4.49 -10.41 -28.81
C ARG A 199 -3.10 -11.02 -28.59
N THR A 200 -2.06 -10.19 -28.46
CA THR A 200 -0.69 -10.67 -28.27
C THR A 200 -0.45 -11.16 -26.85
N TYR A 201 -0.94 -10.44 -25.85
CA TYR A 201 -0.54 -10.68 -24.46
C TYR A 201 -1.64 -11.32 -23.60
N LEU A 202 -2.93 -10.98 -23.79
CA LEU A 202 -4.00 -11.40 -22.87
C LEU A 202 -4.27 -12.90 -22.81
N PRO A 203 -4.14 -13.68 -23.90
CA PRO A 203 -4.37 -15.14 -23.83
C PRO A 203 -3.51 -15.85 -22.77
N ASP A 204 -2.26 -15.41 -22.58
CA ASP A 204 -1.36 -15.99 -21.57
C ASP A 204 -1.84 -15.74 -20.14
N PHE A 205 -2.64 -14.70 -19.90
CA PHE A 205 -3.23 -14.38 -18.59
C PHE A 205 -4.52 -15.16 -18.28
N ALA A 206 -5.10 -15.82 -19.26
CA ALA A 206 -6.25 -16.71 -19.08
C ALA A 206 -5.83 -18.19 -18.95
N GLY A 207 -4.58 -18.52 -19.25
CA GLY A 207 -4.04 -19.88 -19.23
C GLY A 207 -3.65 -20.37 -17.82
N GLU A 208 -3.21 -21.63 -17.78
CA GLU A 208 -2.71 -22.26 -16.52
C GLU A 208 -1.32 -21.74 -16.10
N ASN A 209 -0.53 -21.24 -17.05
CA ASN A 209 0.82 -20.71 -16.81
C ASN A 209 0.81 -19.18 -16.98
N VAL A 210 0.29 -18.48 -15.99
CA VAL A 210 0.22 -17.02 -16.00
C VAL A 210 1.62 -16.42 -15.86
N PRO A 211 2.08 -15.57 -16.83
CA PRO A 211 3.39 -14.94 -16.74
C PRO A 211 3.44 -13.97 -15.56
N GLN A 212 4.51 -14.05 -14.77
CA GLN A 212 4.74 -13.03 -13.77
C GLN A 212 4.97 -11.69 -14.45
N SER A 213 4.27 -10.68 -13.97
CA SER A 213 4.28 -9.36 -14.62
C SER A 213 3.84 -8.27 -13.67
N ALA A 214 4.19 -7.03 -13.95
CA ALA A 214 3.87 -5.93 -13.06
C ALA A 214 3.60 -4.60 -13.77
N VAL A 215 2.69 -3.80 -13.20
CA VAL A 215 2.53 -2.39 -13.54
C VAL A 215 3.48 -1.57 -12.68
N VAL A 216 4.40 -0.84 -13.31
CA VAL A 216 5.58 -0.26 -12.67
C VAL A 216 5.55 1.26 -12.78
N ILE A 217 5.07 1.91 -11.73
CA ILE A 217 4.89 3.37 -11.68
C ILE A 217 5.90 4.02 -10.74
N ALA A 218 6.09 3.45 -9.55
CA ALA A 218 6.85 4.05 -8.46
C ALA A 218 8.33 4.28 -8.83
N GLU A 219 8.92 5.34 -8.27
CA GLU A 219 10.34 5.69 -8.42
C GLU A 219 10.98 5.86 -7.04
N PRO A 220 12.30 5.63 -6.90
CA PRO A 220 13.02 5.74 -5.62
C PRO A 220 13.21 7.22 -5.23
N LYS A 221 12.13 7.90 -4.97
CA LYS A 221 12.08 9.33 -4.67
C LYS A 221 11.24 9.57 -3.41
N PRO A 222 11.77 10.29 -2.41
CA PRO A 222 10.98 10.71 -1.26
C PRO A 222 9.76 11.52 -1.71
N LEU A 223 8.60 11.29 -1.09
CA LEU A 223 7.33 11.94 -1.45
C LEU A 223 7.01 11.81 -2.95
N PHE A 224 7.16 10.60 -3.48
CA PHE A 224 6.93 10.31 -4.87
C PHE A 224 5.52 10.74 -5.33
N ASP A 225 5.49 11.50 -6.43
CA ASP A 225 4.27 11.88 -7.13
C ASP A 225 4.16 11.08 -8.43
N ALA A 226 3.12 10.24 -8.53
CA ALA A 226 2.88 9.39 -9.71
C ALA A 226 2.69 10.19 -11.01
N PHE A 227 2.34 11.47 -10.92
CA PHE A 227 2.14 12.33 -12.09
C PHE A 227 3.36 13.17 -12.47
N ASN A 228 4.43 13.11 -11.64
CA ASN A 228 5.69 13.80 -11.88
C ASN A 228 6.86 12.80 -11.92
N LEU A 229 6.87 11.97 -12.98
CA LEU A 229 7.86 10.93 -13.17
C LEU A 229 9.23 11.50 -13.57
N SER A 230 10.31 10.92 -13.05
CA SER A 230 11.68 11.18 -13.47
C SER A 230 12.10 10.29 -14.64
N THR A 231 11.50 9.09 -14.76
CA THR A 231 11.69 8.17 -15.88
C THR A 231 11.17 8.83 -17.16
N LYS A 232 11.97 8.83 -18.20
CA LYS A 232 11.68 9.50 -19.49
C LYS A 232 11.58 8.50 -20.62
N ALA A 233 10.63 8.73 -21.51
CA ALA A 233 10.54 8.12 -22.82
C ALA A 233 10.85 9.17 -23.89
N THR A 234 11.78 8.86 -24.77
CA THR A 234 12.17 9.72 -25.90
C THR A 234 11.78 9.04 -27.19
N ARG A 235 11.05 9.73 -28.07
CA ARG A 235 10.67 9.23 -29.37
C ARG A 235 11.91 9.12 -30.28
N VAL A 236 12.03 8.00 -30.95
CA VAL A 236 13.07 7.72 -31.97
C VAL A 236 12.39 7.14 -33.23
N PRO A 237 13.05 7.10 -34.39
CA PRO A 237 12.42 6.60 -35.63
C PRO A 237 11.87 5.16 -35.50
N SER A 238 12.47 4.30 -34.69
CA SER A 238 12.06 2.89 -34.48
C SER A 238 11.11 2.69 -33.29
N GLY A 239 10.64 3.74 -32.62
CA GLY A 239 9.79 3.64 -31.42
C GLY A 239 10.19 4.61 -30.32
N TYR A 240 10.58 4.06 -29.15
CA TYR A 240 10.95 4.87 -27.98
C TYR A 240 12.20 4.36 -27.30
N ARG A 241 12.89 5.25 -26.58
CA ARG A 241 13.98 4.95 -25.67
C ARG A 241 13.57 5.33 -24.25
N LEU A 242 13.62 4.36 -23.35
CA LEU A 242 13.27 4.55 -21.94
C LEU A 242 14.52 4.68 -21.08
N ASN A 243 14.56 5.69 -20.22
CA ASN A 243 15.65 5.97 -19.28
C ASN A 243 15.10 6.34 -17.92
N GLY A 244 15.56 5.67 -16.86
CA GLY A 244 15.15 5.97 -15.49
C GLY A 244 15.29 4.79 -14.54
N VAL A 245 14.73 4.94 -13.35
CA VAL A 245 14.74 3.91 -12.31
C VAL A 245 13.33 3.75 -11.76
N LYS A 246 12.87 2.51 -11.67
CA LYS A 246 11.62 2.13 -11.01
C LYS A 246 11.90 1.35 -9.74
N SER A 247 11.03 1.47 -8.76
CA SER A 247 11.14 0.81 -7.46
C SER A 247 9.81 0.16 -7.05
N PHE A 248 9.86 -0.65 -5.99
CA PHE A 248 8.70 -1.40 -5.50
C PHE A 248 8.03 -2.26 -6.57
N VAL A 249 8.83 -2.92 -7.40
CA VAL A 249 8.35 -3.80 -8.46
C VAL A 249 8.14 -5.19 -7.88
N PRO A 250 6.89 -5.69 -7.79
CA PRO A 250 6.62 -7.03 -7.25
C PRO A 250 7.16 -8.11 -8.16
N ALA A 251 7.63 -9.20 -7.57
CA ALA A 251 8.20 -10.35 -8.27
C ALA A 251 9.22 -9.96 -9.37
N ALA A 252 9.99 -8.88 -9.16
CA ALA A 252 10.81 -8.26 -10.19
C ALA A 252 11.78 -9.24 -10.86
N GLY A 253 12.37 -10.15 -10.07
CA GLY A 253 13.36 -11.12 -10.56
C GLY A 253 12.79 -12.27 -11.40
N SER A 254 11.47 -12.50 -11.34
CA SER A 254 10.76 -13.53 -12.09
C SER A 254 9.75 -12.98 -13.09
N SER A 255 9.56 -11.65 -13.14
CA SER A 255 8.63 -11.04 -14.10
C SER A 255 9.16 -11.05 -15.52
N GLU A 256 8.31 -11.44 -16.44
CA GLU A 256 8.59 -11.53 -17.88
C GLU A 256 8.11 -10.28 -18.62
N LEU A 257 7.12 -9.58 -18.07
CA LEU A 257 6.48 -8.42 -18.69
C LEU A 257 6.27 -7.30 -17.69
N PHE A 258 6.58 -6.07 -18.10
CA PHE A 258 6.36 -4.86 -17.32
C PHE A 258 5.56 -3.83 -18.10
N ILE A 259 4.58 -3.20 -17.44
CA ILE A 259 3.96 -1.96 -17.94
C ILE A 259 4.61 -0.80 -17.20
N VAL A 260 5.50 -0.08 -17.87
CA VAL A 260 6.35 0.94 -17.28
C VAL A 260 5.78 2.34 -17.52
N GLY A 261 5.56 3.09 -16.42
CA GLY A 261 5.20 4.50 -16.50
C GLY A 261 6.42 5.38 -16.80
N ALA A 262 6.34 6.25 -17.82
CA ALA A 262 7.39 7.21 -18.14
C ALA A 262 6.82 8.52 -18.67
N GLN A 263 7.57 9.61 -18.57
CA GLN A 263 7.24 10.91 -19.19
C GLN A 263 7.55 10.86 -20.67
N LEU A 264 6.52 11.04 -21.49
CA LEU A 264 6.62 11.23 -22.94
C LEU A 264 6.19 12.67 -23.28
N GLU A 265 7.09 13.48 -23.81
CA GLU A 265 6.80 14.85 -24.24
C GLU A 265 6.06 15.71 -23.17
N GLY A 266 6.48 15.53 -21.90
CA GLY A 266 5.91 16.25 -20.75
C GLY A 266 4.60 15.69 -20.20
N LYS A 267 4.08 14.58 -20.73
CA LYS A 267 2.90 13.89 -20.22
C LYS A 267 3.26 12.47 -19.78
N PRO A 268 2.67 11.93 -18.69
CA PRO A 268 2.91 10.54 -18.32
C PRO A 268 2.22 9.59 -19.30
N ALA A 269 2.90 8.48 -19.60
CA ALA A 269 2.44 7.43 -20.51
C ALA A 269 2.87 6.05 -19.98
N LEU A 270 2.27 4.99 -20.53
CA LEU A 270 2.56 3.60 -20.19
C LEU A 270 3.19 2.88 -21.39
N PHE A 271 4.21 2.07 -21.13
CA PHE A 271 4.93 1.32 -22.14
C PHE A 271 5.04 -0.14 -21.75
N ILE A 272 4.76 -1.04 -22.68
CA ILE A 272 5.04 -2.47 -22.54
C ILE A 272 6.55 -2.67 -22.70
N VAL A 273 7.16 -3.37 -21.73
CA VAL A 273 8.59 -3.70 -21.71
C VAL A 273 8.75 -5.17 -21.34
N GLU A 274 9.32 -5.97 -22.22
CA GLU A 274 9.66 -7.38 -21.96
C GLU A 274 10.95 -7.47 -21.14
N SER A 275 11.08 -8.50 -20.31
CA SER A 275 12.19 -8.62 -19.36
C SER A 275 13.55 -8.83 -20.01
N ASP A 276 13.60 -9.36 -21.23
CA ASP A 276 14.80 -9.55 -22.03
C ASP A 276 15.22 -8.30 -22.83
N SER A 277 14.48 -7.19 -22.68
CA SER A 277 14.78 -5.93 -23.37
C SER A 277 16.19 -5.45 -23.06
N LYS A 278 16.99 -5.20 -24.10
CA LYS A 278 18.36 -4.72 -23.96
C LYS A 278 18.40 -3.38 -23.23
N GLY A 279 19.22 -3.32 -22.17
CA GLY A 279 19.34 -2.12 -21.34
C GLY A 279 18.40 -2.10 -20.12
N LEU A 280 17.54 -3.10 -19.97
CA LEU A 280 16.80 -3.35 -18.75
C LEU A 280 17.67 -4.15 -17.78
N ILE A 281 17.83 -3.66 -16.55
CA ILE A 281 18.52 -4.35 -15.46
C ILE A 281 17.54 -4.47 -14.31
N VAL A 282 17.40 -5.69 -13.80
CA VAL A 282 16.54 -5.98 -12.64
C VAL A 282 17.44 -6.21 -11.42
N GLU A 283 17.17 -5.49 -10.34
CA GLU A 283 17.89 -5.63 -9.06
C GLU A 283 16.90 -5.96 -7.96
N ALA A 284 17.27 -6.87 -7.04
CA ALA A 284 16.48 -7.11 -5.84
C ALA A 284 16.53 -5.87 -4.92
N ASP A 285 15.39 -5.49 -4.37
CA ASP A 285 15.25 -4.38 -3.42
C ASP A 285 14.26 -4.76 -2.29
N PRO A 286 14.64 -5.72 -1.44
CA PRO A 286 13.75 -6.22 -0.41
C PRO A 286 13.45 -5.15 0.63
N GLY A 287 12.16 -4.95 0.92
CA GLY A 287 11.70 -4.07 1.98
C GLY A 287 11.88 -4.69 3.37
N MET A 288 11.57 -3.90 4.42
CA MET A 288 11.52 -4.35 5.80
C MET A 288 10.30 -5.25 6.06
N GLY A 289 9.18 -5.01 5.36
CA GLY A 289 7.96 -5.82 5.38
C GLY A 289 7.57 -6.28 3.97
N VAL A 290 6.53 -7.11 3.88
CA VAL A 290 6.00 -7.71 2.64
C VAL A 290 7.08 -8.39 1.80
N ARG A 291 8.02 -9.07 2.44
CA ARG A 291 9.22 -9.61 1.80
C ARG A 291 8.89 -10.70 0.78
N ALA A 292 7.85 -11.50 1.06
CA ALA A 292 7.34 -12.51 0.13
C ALA A 292 6.95 -11.95 -1.25
N ALA A 293 6.73 -10.63 -1.35
CA ALA A 293 6.45 -9.99 -2.64
C ALA A 293 7.62 -9.95 -3.62
N GLY A 294 8.83 -10.33 -3.21
CA GLY A 294 10.01 -10.36 -4.09
C GLY A 294 10.29 -9.02 -4.75
N MET A 295 10.20 -7.93 -3.96
CA MET A 295 10.33 -6.57 -4.49
C MET A 295 11.71 -6.30 -5.08
N GLY A 296 11.71 -5.55 -6.20
CA GLY A 296 12.94 -5.13 -6.86
C GLY A 296 12.84 -3.75 -7.47
N ARG A 297 13.93 -3.40 -8.17
CA ARG A 297 14.06 -2.18 -8.99
C ARG A 297 14.29 -2.56 -10.44
N LEU A 298 13.82 -1.69 -11.34
CA LEU A 298 14.18 -1.72 -12.74
C LEU A 298 15.05 -0.50 -13.05
N LEU A 299 16.25 -0.74 -13.57
CA LEU A 299 17.10 0.29 -14.15
C LEU A 299 16.93 0.22 -15.66
N LEU A 300 16.44 1.32 -16.23
CA LEU A 300 16.22 1.47 -17.68
C LEU A 300 17.36 2.32 -18.23
N GLN A 301 18.23 1.71 -19.03
CA GLN A 301 19.40 2.34 -19.65
C GLN A 301 19.26 2.24 -21.17
N ASP A 302 18.67 3.26 -21.79
CA ASP A 302 18.35 3.30 -23.22
C ASP A 302 17.54 2.09 -23.72
N VAL A 303 16.60 1.62 -22.89
CA VAL A 303 15.72 0.49 -23.25
C VAL A 303 14.91 0.86 -24.48
N ALA A 304 15.14 0.14 -25.58
CA ALA A 304 14.45 0.36 -26.85
C ALA A 304 13.15 -0.44 -26.86
N VAL A 305 12.03 0.24 -27.12
CA VAL A 305 10.74 -0.40 -27.34
C VAL A 305 10.12 0.09 -28.65
N PRO A 306 9.35 -0.76 -29.36
CA PRO A 306 8.71 -0.38 -30.61
C PRO A 306 7.60 0.66 -30.39
N THR A 307 7.12 1.26 -31.47
CA THR A 307 5.98 2.19 -31.40
C THR A 307 4.73 1.52 -30.83
N SER A 308 4.53 0.24 -31.13
CA SER A 308 3.44 -0.60 -30.62
C SER A 308 3.49 -0.87 -29.11
N ALA A 309 4.58 -0.53 -28.43
CA ALA A 309 4.68 -0.68 -26.96
C ALA A 309 3.93 0.41 -26.18
N LEU A 310 3.59 1.53 -26.80
CA LEU A 310 2.83 2.59 -26.13
C LEU A 310 1.38 2.14 -25.92
N ILE A 311 0.90 2.23 -24.68
CA ILE A 311 -0.49 1.92 -24.33
C ILE A 311 -1.33 3.19 -24.48
N GLY A 312 -2.42 3.08 -25.24
CA GLY A 312 -3.24 4.20 -25.66
C GLY A 312 -2.57 5.04 -26.75
N GLU A 313 -3.36 5.70 -27.59
CA GLU A 313 -2.87 6.55 -28.68
C GLU A 313 -3.11 8.03 -28.39
N GLY A 314 -2.15 8.88 -28.74
CA GLY A 314 -2.26 10.32 -28.65
C GLY A 314 -2.64 10.82 -27.25
N GLU A 315 -3.76 11.56 -27.15
CA GLU A 315 -4.25 12.07 -25.85
C GLU A 315 -4.80 10.99 -24.93
N SER A 316 -5.20 9.83 -25.48
CA SER A 316 -5.72 8.72 -24.67
C SER A 316 -4.64 8.07 -23.80
N SER A 317 -3.36 8.12 -24.20
CA SER A 317 -2.25 7.55 -23.41
C SER A 317 -2.12 8.18 -22.02
N ALA A 318 -2.23 9.51 -21.90
CA ALA A 318 -2.19 10.18 -20.59
C ALA A 318 -3.47 9.92 -19.75
N ALA A 319 -4.61 9.69 -20.41
CA ALA A 319 -5.85 9.29 -19.74
C ALA A 319 -5.72 7.86 -19.20
N ALA A 320 -5.24 6.92 -20.02
CA ALA A 320 -4.96 5.54 -19.61
C ALA A 320 -4.02 5.49 -18.41
N TYR A 321 -2.91 6.23 -18.45
CA TYR A 321 -1.99 6.33 -17.32
C TYR A 321 -2.70 6.77 -16.04
N ARG A 322 -3.50 7.83 -16.11
CA ARG A 322 -4.23 8.37 -14.94
C ARG A 322 -5.19 7.34 -14.36
N ASP A 323 -5.89 6.61 -15.21
CA ASP A 323 -6.88 5.63 -14.77
C ASP A 323 -6.21 4.37 -14.21
N VAL A 324 -5.07 3.94 -14.78
CA VAL A 324 -4.24 2.87 -14.20
C VAL A 324 -3.73 3.24 -12.81
N VAL A 325 -3.27 4.49 -12.60
CA VAL A 325 -2.88 4.96 -11.26
C VAL A 325 -4.07 4.94 -10.29
N ARG A 326 -5.29 5.28 -10.72
CA ARG A 326 -6.51 5.20 -9.89
C ARG A 326 -6.85 3.77 -9.52
N LEU A 327 -6.83 2.85 -10.49
CA LEU A 327 -7.08 1.42 -10.26
C LEU A 327 -6.03 0.82 -9.31
N SER A 328 -4.75 1.13 -9.50
CA SER A 328 -3.68 0.72 -8.60
C SER A 328 -3.93 1.20 -7.16
N ARG A 329 -4.29 2.45 -6.97
CA ARG A 329 -4.62 3.00 -5.63
C ARG A 329 -5.81 2.29 -4.99
N LEU A 330 -6.83 1.94 -5.78
CA LEU A 330 -7.97 1.16 -5.30
C LEU A 330 -7.52 -0.25 -4.85
N GLY A 331 -6.71 -0.93 -5.67
CA GLY A 331 -6.14 -2.25 -5.32
C GLY A 331 -5.34 -2.20 -4.01
N TRP A 332 -4.45 -1.21 -3.85
CA TRP A 332 -3.70 -1.03 -2.60
C TRP A 332 -4.60 -0.73 -1.40
N SER A 333 -5.69 0.00 -1.58
CA SER A 333 -6.67 0.26 -0.52
C SER A 333 -7.41 -1.02 -0.12
N ALA A 334 -7.76 -1.88 -1.07
CA ALA A 334 -8.39 -3.16 -0.82
C ALA A 334 -7.43 -4.13 -0.08
N LEU A 335 -6.16 -4.21 -0.50
CA LEU A 335 -5.12 -4.98 0.20
C LEU A 335 -4.97 -4.52 1.66
N ALA A 336 -4.92 -3.21 1.88
CA ALA A 336 -4.83 -2.64 3.23
C ALA A 336 -6.06 -2.97 4.08
N ALA A 337 -7.27 -2.95 3.50
CA ALA A 337 -8.52 -3.29 4.19
C ALA A 337 -8.52 -4.77 4.61
N GLY A 338 -8.14 -5.69 3.72
CA GLY A 338 -8.02 -7.12 4.01
C GLY A 338 -7.02 -7.41 5.12
N THR A 339 -5.83 -6.81 5.05
CA THR A 339 -4.80 -6.93 6.08
C THR A 339 -5.29 -6.40 7.43
N ALA A 340 -5.91 -5.21 7.45
CA ALA A 340 -6.45 -4.61 8.67
C ALA A 340 -7.53 -5.50 9.30
N LYS A 341 -8.41 -6.09 8.49
CA LYS A 341 -9.41 -7.04 8.96
C LYS A 341 -8.76 -8.28 9.58
N ALA A 342 -7.74 -8.86 8.96
CA ALA A 342 -7.02 -10.01 9.51
C ALA A 342 -6.39 -9.70 10.87
N VAL A 343 -5.78 -8.51 11.01
CA VAL A 343 -5.19 -8.05 12.28
C VAL A 343 -6.27 -7.89 13.37
N LEU A 344 -7.42 -7.30 13.04
CA LEU A 344 -8.52 -7.15 13.98
C LEU A 344 -9.07 -8.49 14.44
N ASP A 345 -9.32 -9.41 13.50
CA ASP A 345 -9.86 -10.74 13.80
C ASP A 345 -8.88 -11.58 14.67
N TYR A 346 -7.57 -11.30 14.57
CA TYR A 346 -6.55 -11.93 15.42
C TYR A 346 -6.43 -11.25 16.81
N VAL A 347 -6.43 -9.93 16.87
CA VAL A 347 -6.14 -9.17 18.09
C VAL A 347 -7.34 -9.13 19.04
N ILE A 348 -8.58 -9.06 18.53
CA ILE A 348 -9.78 -8.95 19.37
C ILE A 348 -9.93 -10.13 20.33
N PRO A 349 -9.86 -11.41 19.91
CA PRO A 349 -9.88 -12.56 20.81
C PRO A 349 -8.74 -12.50 21.83
N TYR A 350 -7.52 -12.25 21.36
CA TYR A 350 -6.35 -12.15 22.23
C TYR A 350 -6.50 -11.12 23.35
N VAL A 351 -7.01 -9.92 23.05
CA VAL A 351 -7.22 -8.88 24.06
C VAL A 351 -8.33 -9.25 25.04
N ASN A 352 -9.36 -9.97 24.59
CA ASN A 352 -10.46 -10.41 25.45
C ASN A 352 -10.05 -11.55 26.40
N GLU A 353 -9.12 -12.40 25.99
CA GLU A 353 -8.66 -13.56 26.77
C GLU A 353 -7.45 -13.23 27.66
N ARG A 354 -6.71 -12.18 27.31
CA ARG A 354 -5.49 -11.83 28.05
C ARG A 354 -5.81 -11.25 29.42
N GLU A 355 -5.45 -11.97 30.47
CA GLU A 355 -5.37 -11.44 31.82
C GLU A 355 -4.04 -10.69 31.99
N ALA A 356 -4.12 -9.37 31.98
CA ALA A 356 -2.96 -8.51 32.20
C ALA A 356 -3.25 -7.59 33.38
N PHE A 357 -2.84 -7.93 34.55
CA PHE A 357 -2.94 -7.25 35.87
C PHE A 357 -3.90 -7.93 36.83
#